data_4d9068749baf6f883c2288d2ffc246d7
#
_entry.id   4d9068749baf6f883c2288d2ffc246d7
#
_cell.length_a   1.000
_cell.length_b   1.000
_cell.length_c   1.000
_cell.angle_alpha   90.00
_cell.angle_beta   90.00
_cell.angle_gamma   90.00
#
_symmetry.space_group_name_H-M   'P 1'
#
loop_
_entity.id
_entity.type
_entity.pdbx_description
1 polymer ?
#
loop_
_entity_poly.entity_id
_entity_poly.type
_entity_poly.pdbx_seq_one_letter_code
_entity_poly.pdbx_strand_id
1 'polypeptide(L)'
;MKASGLTESKNTIQCQLMDNKLLVHKHLIIRAEGKDTPTDEGFLRRWLEQFIKDINMKVLMGPYVKYCDMPGNEGITGAAIIETSHIVLHTWNKVEPELIQFDVYSCSHLDPESICEKIKKDFNTTKIEYKFLDREHDLKELHTLTYTDPIVKNYQNKEIEKKNNALLKSRKEVEINGNGTHGYRIKEGVHKGTVLGHITREKSVLEK
;
A
#
# COMPACT_ATOMS: atom_id res chain seq x y z
N MET A 1 -31.33 59.59 24.68
CA MET A 1 -30.22 58.75 25.12
C MET A 1 -30.72 57.34 25.23
N LYS A 2 -30.43 56.49 24.24
CA LYS A 2 -30.64 55.05 24.31
C LYS A 2 -29.41 54.39 23.69
N ALA A 3 -28.77 53.56 24.45
CA ALA A 3 -27.59 52.82 24.12
C ALA A 3 -27.91 51.76 23.09
N SER A 4 -27.14 51.75 22.00
CA SER A 4 -27.02 50.65 21.07
C SER A 4 -25.67 49.97 21.40
N GLY A 5 -25.74 48.79 21.94
CA GLY A 5 -24.54 48.03 22.24
C GLY A 5 -24.76 46.53 22.15
N LEU A 6 -23.90 45.90 21.40
CA LEU A 6 -23.52 44.47 21.53
C LEU A 6 -24.41 43.42 20.88
N THR A 7 -24.20 43.23 19.57
CA THR A 7 -24.55 41.99 18.87
C THR A 7 -23.36 41.41 18.01
N GLU A 8 -22.13 41.88 18.21
CA GLU A 8 -20.99 41.43 17.36
C GLU A 8 -20.18 40.24 17.91
N SER A 9 -20.44 39.77 19.13
CA SER A 9 -19.50 38.82 19.78
C SER A 9 -19.75 37.34 19.54
N LYS A 10 -20.92 36.95 19.00
CA LYS A 10 -21.24 35.51 18.82
C LYS A 10 -20.77 34.93 17.49
N ASN A 11 -20.74 35.72 16.44
CA ASN A 11 -20.32 35.25 15.11
C ASN A 11 -18.79 35.12 14.97
N THR A 12 -18.01 35.96 15.70
CA THR A 12 -16.55 35.94 15.66
C THR A 12 -15.98 34.70 16.35
N ILE A 13 -16.62 34.24 17.44
CA ILE A 13 -16.19 33.02 18.15
C ILE A 13 -16.51 31.76 17.34
N GLN A 14 -17.61 31.73 16.60
CA GLN A 14 -17.97 30.59 15.75
C GLN A 14 -17.03 30.44 14.53
N CYS A 15 -16.55 31.56 13.99
CA CYS A 15 -15.56 31.55 12.88
C CYS A 15 -14.18 31.13 13.35
N GLN A 16 -13.74 31.56 14.53
CA GLN A 16 -12.44 31.17 15.11
C GLN A 16 -12.35 29.69 15.52
N LEU A 17 -13.49 29.03 15.82
CA LEU A 17 -13.53 27.59 16.11
C LEU A 17 -13.51 26.73 14.84
N MET A 18 -13.75 27.29 13.66
CA MET A 18 -13.65 26.59 12.38
C MET A 18 -12.23 26.65 11.76
N ASP A 19 -11.38 27.58 12.18
CA ASP A 19 -10.04 27.79 11.63
C ASP A 19 -8.95 26.87 12.22
N ASN A 20 -9.29 26.05 13.21
CA ASN A 20 -8.35 25.06 13.78
C ASN A 20 -8.69 23.62 13.37
N LYS A 21 -9.24 23.40 12.17
CA LYS A 21 -9.26 22.08 11.59
C LYS A 21 -7.83 21.75 11.18
N LEU A 22 -7.10 21.04 12.04
CA LEU A 22 -5.78 20.50 11.69
C LEU A 22 -5.93 19.79 10.34
N LEU A 23 -5.26 20.33 9.33
CA LEU A 23 -5.11 19.65 8.06
C LEU A 23 -4.35 18.36 8.34
N VAL A 24 -4.94 17.25 8.02
CA VAL A 24 -4.35 15.93 8.24
C VAL A 24 -3.88 15.41 6.89
N HIS A 25 -2.58 15.37 6.66
CA HIS A 25 -2.02 14.89 5.39
C HIS A 25 -1.64 13.42 5.53
N LYS A 26 -2.51 12.53 5.06
CA LYS A 26 -2.31 11.07 5.14
C LYS A 26 -2.28 10.45 3.74
N HIS A 27 -1.42 9.45 3.59
CA HIS A 27 -1.25 8.75 2.33
C HIS A 27 -1.31 7.25 2.59
N LEU A 28 -2.28 6.62 1.96
CA LEU A 28 -2.43 5.17 1.97
C LEU A 28 -1.95 4.62 0.64
N ILE A 29 -0.95 3.76 0.69
CA ILE A 29 -0.37 3.08 -0.47
C ILE A 29 -0.65 1.60 -0.29
N ILE A 30 -1.38 1.00 -1.24
CA ILE A 30 -1.80 -0.40 -1.19
C ILE A 30 -1.21 -1.15 -2.37
N ARG A 31 -0.72 -2.36 -2.10
CA ARG A 31 -0.43 -3.41 -3.08
C ARG A 31 -1.31 -4.61 -2.75
N ALA A 32 -2.08 -5.08 -3.72
CA ALA A 32 -2.92 -6.25 -3.53
C ALA A 32 -2.74 -7.26 -4.67
N GLU A 33 -2.94 -8.53 -4.35
CA GLU A 33 -2.94 -9.65 -5.29
C GLU A 33 -4.35 -10.26 -5.31
N GLY A 34 -4.87 -10.55 -6.51
CA GLY A 34 -6.23 -11.05 -6.69
C GLY A 34 -6.37 -11.93 -7.92
N LYS A 35 -7.63 -12.17 -8.32
CA LYS A 35 -7.98 -12.99 -9.49
C LYS A 35 -8.99 -12.33 -10.41
N ASP A 36 -9.67 -11.28 -9.93
CA ASP A 36 -10.79 -10.64 -10.62
C ASP A 36 -10.55 -9.12 -10.70
N THR A 37 -9.35 -8.73 -11.16
CA THR A 37 -9.05 -7.31 -11.34
C THR A 37 -9.91 -6.72 -12.47
N PRO A 38 -10.40 -5.49 -12.32
CA PRO A 38 -11.24 -4.88 -13.35
C PRO A 38 -10.47 -4.69 -14.67
N THR A 39 -11.16 -4.94 -15.77
CA THR A 39 -10.67 -4.71 -17.14
C THR A 39 -11.59 -3.79 -17.95
N ASP A 40 -12.80 -3.52 -17.46
CA ASP A 40 -13.77 -2.63 -18.09
C ASP A 40 -13.64 -1.20 -17.58
N GLU A 41 -13.38 -0.25 -18.49
CA GLU A 41 -13.19 1.16 -18.16
C GLU A 41 -14.44 1.78 -17.51
N GLY A 42 -15.63 1.41 -17.98
CA GLY A 42 -16.90 1.90 -17.45
C GLY A 42 -17.16 1.40 -16.03
N PHE A 43 -16.84 0.12 -15.78
CA PHE A 43 -16.94 -0.46 -14.44
C PHE A 43 -16.00 0.27 -13.47
N LEU A 44 -14.71 0.40 -13.80
CA LEU A 44 -13.75 1.03 -12.91
C LEU A 44 -14.08 2.51 -12.64
N ARG A 45 -14.58 3.24 -13.66
CA ARG A 45 -15.05 4.62 -13.49
C ARG A 45 -16.14 4.71 -12.43
N ARG A 46 -17.21 3.91 -12.56
CA ARG A 46 -18.32 3.89 -11.59
C ARG A 46 -17.86 3.45 -10.21
N TRP A 47 -16.96 2.47 -10.15
CA TRP A 47 -16.40 2.01 -8.89
C TRP A 47 -15.62 3.13 -8.17
N LEU A 48 -14.76 3.86 -8.86
CA LEU A 48 -14.03 5.00 -8.30
C LEU A 48 -14.97 6.12 -7.84
N GLU A 49 -16.01 6.45 -8.63
CA GLU A 49 -17.01 7.44 -8.24
C GLU A 49 -17.73 7.03 -6.94
N GLN A 50 -18.10 5.77 -6.82
CA GLN A 50 -18.75 5.24 -5.63
C GLN A 50 -17.78 5.17 -4.44
N PHE A 51 -16.55 4.68 -4.67
CA PHE A 51 -15.50 4.64 -3.65
C PHE A 51 -15.25 6.03 -3.04
N ILE A 52 -15.13 7.06 -3.87
CA ILE A 52 -14.90 8.44 -3.41
C ILE A 52 -16.06 8.92 -2.51
N LYS A 53 -17.29 8.59 -2.86
CA LYS A 53 -18.47 8.89 -2.02
C LYS A 53 -18.45 8.10 -0.70
N ASP A 54 -18.09 6.82 -0.74
CA ASP A 54 -18.06 5.95 0.43
C ASP A 54 -17.04 6.43 1.49
N ILE A 55 -15.93 7.04 1.05
CA ILE A 55 -14.95 7.68 1.94
C ILE A 55 -15.29 9.15 2.26
N ASN A 56 -16.53 9.59 1.99
CA ASN A 56 -17.05 10.93 2.25
C ASN A 56 -16.27 12.06 1.57
N MET A 57 -15.81 11.83 0.34
CA MET A 57 -15.09 12.82 -0.46
C MET A 57 -15.86 13.17 -1.73
N LYS A 58 -15.45 14.25 -2.40
CA LYS A 58 -16.04 14.69 -3.66
C LYS A 58 -15.01 14.76 -4.76
N VAL A 59 -15.45 14.39 -5.96
CA VAL A 59 -14.65 14.47 -7.17
C VAL A 59 -14.54 15.92 -7.62
N LEU A 60 -13.33 16.40 -7.90
CA LEU A 60 -13.08 17.67 -8.59
C LEU A 60 -12.83 17.44 -10.08
N MET A 61 -12.07 16.40 -10.44
CA MET A 61 -11.76 16.05 -11.83
C MET A 61 -11.70 14.54 -12.01
N GLY A 62 -12.23 14.04 -13.11
CA GLY A 62 -12.28 12.59 -13.38
C GLY A 62 -13.52 11.92 -12.80
N PRO A 63 -13.48 10.60 -12.48
CA PRO A 63 -12.38 9.69 -12.74
C PRO A 63 -12.07 9.52 -14.22
N TYR A 64 -10.79 9.60 -14.58
CA TYR A 64 -10.29 9.26 -15.90
C TYR A 64 -9.80 7.81 -15.85
N VAL A 65 -10.28 6.98 -16.76
CA VAL A 65 -9.97 5.55 -16.77
C VAL A 65 -9.55 5.15 -18.17
N LYS A 66 -8.46 4.38 -18.25
CA LYS A 66 -7.96 3.86 -19.53
C LYS A 66 -7.33 2.48 -19.36
N TYR A 67 -7.67 1.57 -20.26
CA TYR A 67 -6.98 0.28 -20.37
C TYR A 67 -5.69 0.47 -21.19
N CYS A 68 -4.60 -0.12 -20.72
CA CYS A 68 -3.31 -0.22 -21.40
C CYS A 68 -3.18 -1.62 -21.98
N ASP A 69 -2.98 -1.72 -23.28
CA ASP A 69 -2.79 -2.97 -24.02
C ASP A 69 -1.31 -3.22 -24.40
N MET A 70 -0.39 -2.45 -23.81
CA MET A 70 1.04 -2.60 -24.05
C MET A 70 1.52 -3.97 -23.55
N PRO A 71 2.15 -4.80 -24.41
CA PRO A 71 2.66 -6.11 -24.02
C PRO A 71 3.56 -6.05 -22.78
N GLY A 72 3.24 -6.86 -21.76
CA GLY A 72 3.93 -6.90 -20.48
C GLY A 72 3.51 -5.82 -19.47
N ASN A 73 2.58 -4.94 -19.85
CA ASN A 73 2.00 -3.91 -18.98
C ASN A 73 0.48 -3.79 -19.15
N GLU A 74 -0.16 -4.90 -19.54
CA GLU A 74 -1.60 -4.92 -19.76
C GLU A 74 -2.36 -4.77 -18.46
N GLY A 75 -3.29 -3.80 -18.45
CA GLY A 75 -4.12 -3.53 -17.28
C GLY A 75 -4.87 -2.21 -17.39
N ILE A 76 -5.62 -1.88 -16.36
CA ILE A 76 -6.44 -0.67 -16.36
C ILE A 76 -5.91 0.32 -15.32
N THR A 77 -5.91 1.59 -15.70
CA THR A 77 -5.55 2.70 -14.81
C THR A 77 -6.75 3.62 -14.66
N GLY A 78 -7.06 3.99 -13.42
CA GLY A 78 -8.06 4.99 -13.09
C GLY A 78 -7.49 6.05 -12.14
N ALA A 79 -7.76 7.32 -12.43
CA ALA A 79 -7.29 8.44 -11.61
C ALA A 79 -8.39 9.48 -11.41
N ALA A 80 -8.47 10.04 -10.20
CA ALA A 80 -9.37 11.12 -9.85
C ALA A 80 -8.67 12.15 -8.96
N ILE A 81 -8.94 13.44 -9.24
CA ILE A 81 -8.64 14.53 -8.31
C ILE A 81 -9.88 14.72 -7.44
N ILE A 82 -9.68 14.71 -6.13
CA ILE A 82 -10.72 14.93 -5.12
C ILE A 82 -10.50 16.25 -4.38
N GLU A 83 -11.54 16.76 -3.69
CA GLU A 83 -11.43 18.02 -2.92
C GLU A 83 -10.24 18.03 -1.96
N THR A 84 -9.86 16.86 -1.46
CA THR A 84 -8.82 16.69 -0.45
C THR A 84 -7.52 16.12 -0.99
N SER A 85 -7.34 15.90 -2.26
CA SER A 85 -6.13 15.53 -3.00
C SER A 85 -6.38 14.63 -4.22
N HIS A 86 -5.98 13.34 -4.19
CA HIS A 86 -6.12 12.44 -5.35
C HIS A 86 -6.23 10.97 -4.96
N ILE A 87 -6.75 10.20 -5.93
CA ILE A 87 -6.84 8.75 -5.86
C ILE A 87 -6.40 8.18 -7.21
N VAL A 88 -5.53 7.16 -7.17
CA VAL A 88 -5.07 6.47 -8.38
C VAL A 88 -5.10 4.96 -8.15
N LEU A 89 -5.66 4.22 -9.11
CA LEU A 89 -5.68 2.78 -9.11
C LEU A 89 -5.08 2.25 -10.40
N HIS A 90 -4.16 1.30 -10.29
CA HIS A 90 -3.58 0.54 -11.39
C HIS A 90 -3.85 -0.94 -11.18
N THR A 91 -4.15 -1.66 -12.26
CA THR A 91 -4.20 -3.12 -12.24
C THR A 91 -3.32 -3.70 -13.34
N TRP A 92 -2.88 -4.93 -13.13
CA TRP A 92 -2.21 -5.76 -14.12
C TRP A 92 -2.91 -7.12 -14.16
N ASN A 93 -3.71 -7.36 -15.20
CA ASN A 93 -4.57 -8.53 -15.32
C ASN A 93 -3.99 -9.66 -16.18
N LYS A 94 -2.72 -9.53 -16.61
CA LYS A 94 -1.98 -10.54 -17.36
C LYS A 94 -0.80 -11.13 -16.60
N VAL A 95 -0.71 -10.82 -15.32
CA VAL A 95 0.27 -11.43 -14.40
C VAL A 95 -0.44 -12.40 -13.46
N GLU A 96 0.30 -13.37 -12.90
CA GLU A 96 -0.25 -14.35 -11.96
C GLU A 96 0.55 -14.31 -10.65
N PRO A 97 -0.05 -14.02 -9.50
CA PRO A 97 -1.41 -13.50 -9.34
C PRO A 97 -1.59 -12.11 -9.97
N GLU A 98 -2.84 -11.76 -10.33
CA GLU A 98 -3.17 -10.42 -10.82
C GLU A 98 -2.83 -9.37 -9.75
N LEU A 99 -2.33 -8.22 -10.20
CA LEU A 99 -1.82 -7.19 -9.30
C LEU A 99 -2.70 -5.95 -9.32
N ILE A 100 -2.90 -5.37 -8.14
CA ILE A 100 -3.53 -4.06 -7.93
C ILE A 100 -2.56 -3.19 -7.16
N GLN A 101 -2.38 -1.95 -7.61
CA GLN A 101 -1.77 -0.87 -6.83
C GLN A 101 -2.77 0.26 -6.67
N PHE A 102 -3.00 0.68 -5.44
CA PHE A 102 -3.97 1.70 -5.11
C PHE A 102 -3.36 2.76 -4.21
N ASP A 103 -3.46 3.99 -4.64
CA ASP A 103 -2.89 5.16 -4.01
C ASP A 103 -4.01 6.11 -3.61
N VAL A 104 -4.11 6.42 -2.31
CA VAL A 104 -5.10 7.35 -1.75
C VAL A 104 -4.39 8.38 -0.89
N TYR A 105 -4.23 9.57 -1.43
CA TYR A 105 -3.73 10.70 -0.67
C TYR A 105 -4.86 11.66 -0.32
N SER A 106 -4.92 12.07 0.94
CA SER A 106 -5.94 12.99 1.41
C SER A 106 -5.43 13.93 2.51
N CYS A 107 -5.88 15.17 2.50
CA CYS A 107 -5.78 16.08 3.62
C CYS A 107 -7.00 16.02 4.56
N SER A 108 -7.74 14.92 4.51
CA SER A 108 -8.84 14.56 5.42
C SER A 108 -8.61 13.20 6.03
N HIS A 109 -9.45 12.81 6.98
CA HIS A 109 -9.36 11.52 7.64
C HIS A 109 -9.51 10.38 6.62
N LEU A 110 -8.63 9.37 6.75
CA LEU A 110 -8.68 8.09 6.01
C LEU A 110 -8.71 6.95 7.02
N ASP A 111 -9.54 5.95 6.74
CA ASP A 111 -9.57 4.68 7.46
C ASP A 111 -8.96 3.57 6.57
N PRO A 112 -7.70 3.20 6.79
CA PRO A 112 -7.01 2.20 5.96
C PRO A 112 -7.68 0.82 5.98
N GLU A 113 -8.21 0.40 7.13
CA GLU A 113 -8.81 -0.93 7.29
C GLU A 113 -10.08 -1.05 6.47
N SER A 114 -10.99 -0.08 6.58
CA SER A 114 -12.22 -0.02 5.80
C SER A 114 -11.94 0.02 4.28
N ILE A 115 -10.91 0.76 3.86
CA ILE A 115 -10.51 0.81 2.45
C ILE A 115 -9.99 -0.55 1.97
N CYS A 116 -9.16 -1.22 2.76
CA CYS A 116 -8.64 -2.55 2.44
C CYS A 116 -9.74 -3.61 2.37
N GLU A 117 -10.70 -3.58 3.30
CA GLU A 117 -11.85 -4.48 3.28
C GLU A 117 -12.71 -4.30 2.03
N LYS A 118 -12.91 -3.05 1.61
CA LYS A 118 -13.63 -2.77 0.36
C LYS A 118 -12.90 -3.32 -0.86
N ILE A 119 -11.59 -3.12 -0.97
CA ILE A 119 -10.77 -3.67 -2.07
C ILE A 119 -10.82 -5.18 -2.06
N LYS A 120 -10.68 -5.80 -0.88
CA LYS A 120 -10.78 -7.25 -0.73
C LYS A 120 -12.09 -7.81 -1.23
N LYS A 121 -13.19 -7.18 -0.84
CA LYS A 121 -14.54 -7.61 -1.23
C LYS A 121 -14.80 -7.41 -2.72
N ASP A 122 -14.44 -6.24 -3.24
CA ASP A 122 -14.86 -5.82 -4.59
C ASP A 122 -13.98 -6.41 -5.69
N PHE A 123 -12.71 -6.77 -5.38
CA PHE A 123 -11.73 -7.32 -6.33
C PHE A 123 -11.23 -8.71 -5.97
N ASN A 124 -11.90 -9.39 -5.05
CA ASN A 124 -11.59 -10.77 -4.64
C ASN A 124 -10.08 -10.99 -4.38
N THR A 125 -9.47 -10.08 -3.61
CA THR A 125 -8.05 -10.12 -3.35
C THR A 125 -7.70 -11.18 -2.32
N THR A 126 -6.60 -11.88 -2.55
CA THR A 126 -6.08 -12.95 -1.69
C THR A 126 -4.96 -12.47 -0.77
N LYS A 127 -4.30 -11.37 -1.13
CA LYS A 127 -3.27 -10.72 -0.34
C LYS A 127 -3.39 -9.20 -0.47
N ILE A 128 -3.27 -8.49 0.65
CA ILE A 128 -3.20 -7.02 0.69
C ILE A 128 -2.04 -6.63 1.58
N GLU A 129 -1.19 -5.76 1.08
CA GLU A 129 -0.10 -5.10 1.79
C GLU A 129 -0.34 -3.60 1.70
N TYR A 130 -0.23 -2.87 2.80
CA TYR A 130 -0.33 -1.42 2.73
C TYR A 130 0.66 -0.72 3.67
N LYS A 131 0.96 0.51 3.31
CA LYS A 131 1.63 1.49 4.16
C LYS A 131 0.75 2.71 4.32
N PHE A 132 0.63 3.18 5.55
CA PHE A 132 -0.08 4.40 5.89
C PHE A 132 0.90 5.43 6.41
N LEU A 133 1.07 6.51 5.67
CA LEU A 133 2.10 7.51 5.89
C LEU A 133 1.51 8.82 6.38
N ASP A 134 2.17 9.43 7.36
CA ASP A 134 2.01 10.84 7.69
C ASP A 134 2.83 11.68 6.70
N ARG A 135 2.16 12.48 5.86
CA ARG A 135 2.81 13.41 4.94
C ARG A 135 2.92 14.83 5.49
N GLU A 136 2.39 15.05 6.68
CA GLU A 136 2.47 16.31 7.38
C GLU A 136 3.80 16.47 8.12
N HIS A 137 4.31 15.37 8.70
CA HIS A 137 5.54 15.36 9.48
C HIS A 137 6.46 14.22 9.06
N ASP A 138 7.64 14.55 8.53
CA ASP A 138 8.77 13.64 8.27
C ASP A 138 8.49 12.40 7.41
N LEU A 139 7.36 12.33 6.68
CA LEU A 139 6.92 11.15 5.93
C LEU A 139 6.87 9.88 6.79
N LYS A 140 6.52 10.04 8.06
CA LYS A 140 6.53 8.96 9.04
C LYS A 140 5.53 7.87 8.67
N GLU A 141 5.98 6.62 8.69
CA GLU A 141 5.09 5.47 8.63
C GLU A 141 4.32 5.36 9.94
N LEU A 142 2.98 5.45 9.85
CA LEU A 142 2.07 5.35 10.99
C LEU A 142 1.65 3.91 11.23
N HIS A 143 1.37 3.18 10.15
CA HIS A 143 0.86 1.83 10.20
C HIS A 143 1.22 1.06 8.93
N THR A 144 1.57 -0.20 9.10
CA THR A 144 1.78 -1.17 8.00
C THR A 144 1.06 -2.47 8.36
N LEU A 145 0.33 -3.04 7.43
CA LEU A 145 -0.32 -4.32 7.60
C LEU A 145 -0.13 -5.18 6.35
N THR A 146 -0.02 -6.49 6.58
CA THR A 146 -0.14 -7.50 5.53
C THR A 146 -1.25 -8.45 5.89
N TYR A 147 -2.28 -8.49 5.05
CA TYR A 147 -3.34 -9.50 5.09
C TYR A 147 -3.09 -10.53 4.00
N THR A 148 -3.17 -11.80 4.35
CA THR A 148 -3.11 -12.90 3.38
C THR A 148 -4.25 -13.88 3.71
N ASP A 149 -4.99 -14.29 2.69
CA ASP A 149 -6.01 -15.33 2.84
C ASP A 149 -5.40 -16.58 3.46
N PRO A 150 -6.06 -17.25 4.42
CA PRO A 150 -5.53 -18.44 5.10
C PRO A 150 -5.13 -19.57 4.15
N ILE A 151 -5.83 -19.72 3.03
CA ILE A 151 -5.51 -20.74 2.02
C ILE A 151 -4.20 -20.38 1.31
N VAL A 152 -4.06 -19.14 0.87
CA VAL A 152 -2.85 -18.62 0.20
C VAL A 152 -1.65 -18.63 1.15
N LYS A 153 -1.88 -18.26 2.43
CA LYS A 153 -0.84 -18.29 3.47
C LYS A 153 -0.23 -19.69 3.63
N ASN A 154 -1.04 -20.73 3.57
CA ASN A 154 -0.56 -22.11 3.66
C ASN A 154 0.29 -22.52 2.44
N TYR A 155 -0.05 -22.06 1.23
CA TYR A 155 0.76 -22.29 0.03
C TYR A 155 2.07 -21.50 0.08
N GLN A 156 2.03 -20.23 0.45
CA GLN A 156 3.21 -19.38 0.56
C GLN A 156 4.17 -19.88 1.64
N ASN A 157 3.67 -20.32 2.79
CA ASN A 157 4.50 -20.91 3.84
C ASN A 157 5.21 -22.18 3.35
N LYS A 158 4.53 -23.04 2.57
CA LYS A 158 5.16 -24.23 1.98
C LYS A 158 6.23 -23.87 0.94
N GLU A 159 6.03 -22.82 0.15
CA GLU A 159 7.06 -22.36 -0.80
C GLU A 159 8.23 -21.70 -0.08
N ILE A 160 7.97 -20.89 0.96
CA ILE A 160 8.99 -20.29 1.80
C ILE A 160 9.81 -21.39 2.50
N GLU A 161 9.14 -22.40 3.05
CA GLU A 161 9.80 -23.55 3.66
C GLU A 161 10.66 -24.34 2.64
N LYS A 162 10.16 -24.55 1.42
CA LYS A 162 10.94 -25.17 0.34
C LYS A 162 12.16 -24.33 -0.04
N LYS A 163 11.99 -23.00 -0.17
CA LYS A 163 13.09 -22.07 -0.46
C LYS A 163 14.09 -22.01 0.69
N ASN A 164 13.61 -21.97 1.95
CA ASN A 164 14.46 -21.97 3.13
C ASN A 164 15.20 -23.29 3.27
N ASN A 165 14.57 -24.44 3.01
CA ASN A 165 15.20 -25.75 3.02
C ASN A 165 16.24 -25.90 1.90
N ALA A 166 15.98 -25.34 0.71
CA ALA A 166 16.95 -25.28 -0.37
C ALA A 166 18.14 -24.37 -0.02
N LEU A 167 17.89 -23.22 0.59
CA LEU A 167 18.90 -22.30 1.13
C LEU A 167 19.72 -22.94 2.26
N LEU A 168 19.08 -23.69 3.17
CA LEU A 168 19.76 -24.43 4.24
C LEU A 168 20.62 -25.56 3.70
N LYS A 169 20.19 -26.24 2.64
CA LYS A 169 21.02 -27.23 1.94
C LYS A 169 22.22 -26.58 1.25
N SER A 170 22.03 -25.43 0.60
CA SER A 170 23.11 -24.68 -0.03
C SER A 170 24.08 -24.04 0.98
N ARG A 171 23.64 -23.77 2.23
CA ARG A 171 24.50 -23.26 3.32
C ARG A 171 25.63 -24.20 3.70
N LYS A 172 25.50 -25.51 3.50
CA LYS A 172 26.62 -26.47 3.70
C LYS A 172 27.74 -26.28 2.70
N GLU A 173 27.50 -25.54 1.62
CA GLU A 173 28.42 -25.28 0.52
C GLU A 173 29.00 -23.85 0.53
N VAL A 174 28.76 -23.09 1.59
CA VAL A 174 29.16 -21.67 1.72
C VAL A 174 30.32 -21.56 2.71
N GLU A 175 31.38 -20.91 2.31
CA GLU A 175 32.58 -20.66 3.14
C GLU A 175 32.43 -19.32 3.90
N ILE A 176 32.64 -19.34 5.21
CA ILE A 176 32.65 -18.12 6.04
C ILE A 176 34.07 -17.51 5.89
N ASN A 177 34.16 -16.27 5.39
CA ASN A 177 35.40 -15.53 5.34
C ASN A 177 35.89 -15.16 6.75
N GLY A 178 37.11 -15.61 7.10
CA GLY A 178 37.67 -15.57 8.45
C GLY A 178 38.19 -14.21 8.96
N ASN A 179 37.87 -13.07 8.34
CA ASN A 179 38.42 -11.76 8.72
C ASN A 179 37.43 -10.85 9.46
N GLY A 180 36.52 -11.42 10.23
CA GLY A 180 35.59 -10.66 11.11
C GLY A 180 34.42 -9.96 10.40
N THR A 181 34.39 -9.92 9.11
CA THR A 181 33.26 -9.49 8.29
C THR A 181 32.47 -10.72 7.86
N HIS A 182 31.30 -10.91 8.46
CA HIS A 182 30.45 -12.07 8.20
C HIS A 182 29.79 -11.96 6.82
N GLY A 183 30.44 -12.50 5.79
CA GLY A 183 29.89 -12.66 4.45
C GLY A 183 29.92 -14.13 4.04
N TYR A 184 28.92 -14.57 3.30
CA TYR A 184 28.85 -15.91 2.71
C TYR A 184 29.20 -15.83 1.24
N ARG A 185 30.14 -16.70 0.77
CA ARG A 185 30.47 -16.81 -0.65
C ARG A 185 29.81 -18.08 -1.22
N ILE A 186 29.06 -17.94 -2.29
CA ILE A 186 28.41 -19.07 -2.97
C ILE A 186 29.47 -19.90 -3.67
N LYS A 187 29.57 -21.21 -3.34
CA LYS A 187 30.58 -22.13 -3.88
C LYS A 187 30.21 -22.70 -5.25
N GLU A 188 28.92 -22.87 -5.54
CA GLU A 188 28.45 -23.55 -6.76
C GLU A 188 27.20 -22.86 -7.35
N GLY A 189 26.90 -23.12 -8.62
CA GLY A 189 25.77 -22.60 -9.36
C GLY A 189 26.05 -21.29 -10.11
N VAL A 190 24.99 -20.73 -10.71
CA VAL A 190 25.05 -19.52 -11.59
C VAL A 190 25.62 -18.30 -10.87
N HIS A 191 25.53 -18.26 -9.53
CA HIS A 191 26.01 -17.16 -8.69
C HIS A 191 27.30 -17.51 -7.91
N LYS A 192 28.05 -18.50 -8.38
CA LYS A 192 29.33 -18.87 -7.76
C LYS A 192 30.26 -17.65 -7.63
N GLY A 193 30.79 -17.46 -6.43
CA GLY A 193 31.71 -16.36 -6.11
C GLY A 193 31.05 -15.10 -5.61
N THR A 194 29.70 -14.99 -5.67
CA THR A 194 28.98 -13.85 -5.12
C THR A 194 29.03 -13.88 -3.59
N VAL A 195 29.39 -12.75 -2.98
CA VAL A 195 29.36 -12.57 -1.53
C VAL A 195 27.99 -12.00 -1.17
N LEU A 196 27.19 -12.77 -0.45
CA LEU A 196 25.95 -12.29 0.15
C LEU A 196 26.31 -11.45 1.37
N GLY A 197 25.91 -10.19 1.37
CA GLY A 197 26.33 -9.15 2.30
C GLY A 197 26.11 -9.43 3.78
N HIS A 198 26.57 -8.50 4.60
CA HIS A 198 26.63 -8.56 6.05
C HIS A 198 25.32 -8.97 6.73
N ILE A 199 25.30 -10.19 7.32
CA ILE A 199 24.27 -10.60 8.28
C ILE A 199 24.88 -10.45 9.69
N THR A 200 24.93 -9.23 10.20
CA THR A 200 25.47 -8.97 11.54
C THR A 200 24.45 -9.12 12.68
N ARG A 201 23.18 -9.42 12.39
CA ARG A 201 22.12 -9.50 13.43
C ARG A 201 21.36 -10.82 13.55
N GLU A 202 21.55 -11.78 12.66
CA GLU A 202 20.76 -13.03 12.68
C GLU A 202 21.40 -14.21 13.39
N LYS A 203 22.63 -14.08 13.92
CA LYS A 203 23.25 -15.16 14.68
C LYS A 203 22.54 -15.47 16.01
N SER A 204 21.83 -14.52 16.57
CA SER A 204 21.15 -14.69 17.86
C SER A 204 19.79 -15.41 17.80
N VAL A 205 19.23 -15.58 16.61
CA VAL A 205 17.89 -16.17 16.42
C VAL A 205 17.96 -17.64 15.98
N LEU A 206 19.11 -18.10 15.47
CA LEU A 206 19.30 -19.46 14.94
C LEU A 206 20.07 -20.41 15.87
N GLU A 207 20.51 -19.94 17.03
CA GLU A 207 21.22 -20.74 18.07
C GLU A 207 20.37 -20.95 19.33
N LYS A 208 19.03 -20.81 19.22
CA LYS A 208 18.10 -21.20 20.31
C LYS A 208 17.13 -22.24 19.82
#